data_a69b477541a6b944a9dd5e97cdeefc34
#
_entry.id   a69b477541a6b944a9dd5e97cdeefc34
#
_cell.length_a   1.000
_cell.length_b   1.000
_cell.length_c   1.000
_cell.angle_alpha   90.00
_cell.angle_beta   90.00
_cell.angle_gamma   90.00
#
_symmetry.space_group_name_H-M   'P 1'
#
loop_
_entity.id
_entity.type
_entity.pdbx_description
1 polymer ?
#
loop_
_entity_poly.entity_id
_entity_poly.type
_entity_poly.pdbx_seq_one_letter_code
_entity_poly.pdbx_strand_id
1 'polypeptide(L)'
;MYHQFEIAKGKGKTRLISAPDKRLKFLQRKIAPLLNHLYRVRNPVHGFVAKRSVKTNGLAHLRKPFVLNIDLKNFFPSITENRVRGLFESLGICDRVASIIARLCCLDSHLPQGAPTSPVISNMICFRLDKELLAFSKGLRCIYTRYADDITISSFQPMTALFEGATPQLGHFPPEVLIPTLRNILKANGFAINPDKAHYADRNSRRMVTGLKVNELLNVDRRYVRNLRAALHSVEKLGKEAALEKYQHNYNGAGDLGTHLKGKITWLRHIRGQSDPVFRGAAIRFNASFPDHKIEVTPTAFEVRDRAVWIVEHIDVGQGSAFFLKDIGLVTAAHCVEGVNEVEVYHPSKPANKFKATVLKRDEVRDLAILNSDVATNEYFELEQSNHMIVMGEELTAVGYPSFGLGDRLNVRDGSVGSFPVRHGVRLIEVTQKLAKGMSGGPLLDGDYGVAGIIHKGGHGEDRDFAVHIQELNVWLAEP
;
A
#
# COMPACT_ATOMS: atom_id res chain seq x y z
N MET A 1 -35.35 15.90 -15.56
CA MET A 1 -33.97 15.58 -15.99
C MET A 1 -33.00 15.26 -14.85
N TYR A 2 -33.23 15.68 -13.61
CA TYR A 2 -32.43 15.34 -12.45
C TYR A 2 -33.27 14.66 -11.38
N HIS A 3 -32.70 13.61 -10.75
CA HIS A 3 -33.23 13.00 -9.55
C HIS A 3 -32.43 13.50 -8.35
N GLN A 4 -33.13 14.05 -7.36
CA GLN A 4 -32.49 14.59 -6.15
C GLN A 4 -32.73 13.65 -4.98
N PHE A 5 -31.67 13.37 -4.21
CA PHE A 5 -31.75 12.58 -2.98
C PHE A 5 -30.70 13.03 -1.98
N GLU A 6 -30.96 12.78 -0.72
CA GLU A 6 -30.05 13.15 0.36
C GLU A 6 -29.16 12.00 0.78
N ILE A 7 -27.90 12.30 1.02
CA ILE A 7 -26.93 11.36 1.60
C ILE A 7 -26.50 11.88 2.96
N ALA A 8 -26.48 11.00 3.98
CA ALA A 8 -26.01 11.35 5.31
C ALA A 8 -24.51 11.75 5.29
N LYS A 9 -24.22 12.94 5.83
CA LYS A 9 -22.86 13.51 5.92
C LYS A 9 -22.22 13.27 7.32
N GLY A 10 -22.90 12.56 8.20
CA GLY A 10 -22.52 12.41 9.60
C GLY A 10 -22.92 13.63 10.47
N LYS A 11 -22.93 13.44 11.78
CA LYS A 11 -23.38 14.47 12.76
C LYS A 11 -24.77 15.07 12.44
N GLY A 12 -25.70 14.27 11.92
CA GLY A 12 -27.07 14.72 11.60
C GLY A 12 -27.18 15.67 10.40
N LYS A 13 -26.10 15.95 9.68
CA LYS A 13 -26.14 16.78 8.45
C LYS A 13 -26.33 15.87 7.23
N THR A 14 -27.10 16.35 6.24
CA THR A 14 -27.31 15.69 4.95
C THR A 14 -26.62 16.45 3.82
N ARG A 15 -26.45 15.81 2.70
CA ARG A 15 -25.93 16.36 1.46
C ARG A 15 -26.89 16.02 0.33
N LEU A 16 -27.43 17.06 -0.32
CA LEU A 16 -28.26 16.92 -1.49
C LEU A 16 -27.39 16.52 -2.70
N ILE A 17 -27.74 15.40 -3.33
CA ILE A 17 -27.14 14.94 -4.57
C ILE A 17 -28.17 15.08 -5.68
N SER A 18 -27.78 15.73 -6.78
CA SER A 18 -28.59 15.89 -7.97
C SER A 18 -28.00 15.02 -9.09
N ALA A 19 -28.52 13.84 -9.27
CA ALA A 19 -28.09 12.91 -10.31
C ALA A 19 -28.88 13.13 -11.60
N PRO A 20 -28.25 13.35 -12.76
CA PRO A 20 -28.94 13.44 -14.03
C PRO A 20 -29.62 12.12 -14.41
N ASP A 21 -30.77 12.19 -15.08
CA ASP A 21 -31.43 11.02 -15.65
C ASP A 21 -30.52 10.26 -16.66
N LYS A 22 -30.93 9.09 -17.08
CA LYS A 22 -30.12 8.21 -17.95
C LYS A 22 -29.67 8.90 -19.25
N ARG A 23 -30.55 9.71 -19.88
CA ARG A 23 -30.27 10.38 -21.16
C ARG A 23 -29.27 11.52 -20.99
N LEU A 24 -29.53 12.40 -20.02
CA LEU A 24 -28.64 13.52 -19.72
C LEU A 24 -27.29 13.03 -19.21
N LYS A 25 -27.27 12.01 -18.36
CA LYS A 25 -26.05 11.37 -17.87
C LYS A 25 -25.20 10.79 -19.00
N PHE A 26 -25.83 10.18 -20.00
CA PHE A 26 -25.14 9.70 -21.18
C PHE A 26 -24.46 10.84 -21.95
N LEU A 27 -25.17 11.94 -22.22
CA LEU A 27 -24.60 13.12 -22.88
C LEU A 27 -23.46 13.72 -22.09
N GLN A 28 -23.64 13.95 -20.79
CA GLN A 28 -22.59 14.49 -19.93
C GLN A 28 -21.36 13.58 -19.84
N ARG A 29 -21.53 12.25 -19.87
CA ARG A 29 -20.41 11.28 -19.94
C ARG A 29 -19.65 11.34 -21.26
N LYS A 30 -20.25 11.80 -22.36
CA LYS A 30 -19.58 12.05 -23.62
C LYS A 30 -18.84 13.40 -23.63
N ILE A 31 -19.41 14.41 -22.96
CA ILE A 31 -18.81 15.75 -22.84
C ILE A 31 -17.61 15.74 -21.88
N ALA A 32 -17.70 15.04 -20.74
CA ALA A 32 -16.67 15.08 -19.70
C ALA A 32 -15.25 14.69 -20.18
N PRO A 33 -15.03 13.66 -21.01
CA PRO A 33 -13.71 13.34 -21.56
C PRO A 33 -13.15 14.46 -22.45
N LEU A 34 -13.99 15.12 -23.27
CA LEU A 34 -13.57 16.25 -24.10
C LEU A 34 -13.10 17.41 -23.23
N LEU A 35 -13.84 17.73 -22.17
CA LEU A 35 -13.44 18.77 -21.22
C LEU A 35 -12.15 18.41 -20.49
N ASN A 36 -11.97 17.14 -20.10
CA ASN A 36 -10.72 16.68 -19.50
C ASN A 36 -9.53 16.80 -20.46
N HIS A 37 -9.73 16.63 -21.75
CA HIS A 37 -8.68 16.84 -22.76
C HIS A 37 -8.32 18.33 -22.90
N LEU A 38 -9.29 19.21 -22.81
CA LEU A 38 -9.09 20.67 -22.87
C LEU A 38 -8.51 21.24 -21.57
N TYR A 39 -8.74 20.58 -20.45
CA TYR A 39 -8.29 21.05 -19.14
C TYR A 39 -6.79 20.87 -18.94
N ARG A 40 -6.04 21.97 -18.87
CA ARG A 40 -4.62 21.96 -18.50
C ARG A 40 -4.48 21.86 -16.98
N VAL A 41 -4.18 20.67 -16.48
CA VAL A 41 -4.05 20.40 -15.03
C VAL A 41 -2.92 21.23 -14.43
N ARG A 42 -3.24 22.01 -13.40
CA ARG A 42 -2.23 22.74 -12.60
C ARG A 42 -1.63 21.82 -11.52
N ASN A 43 -0.36 22.08 -11.19
CA ASN A 43 0.37 21.28 -10.20
C ASN A 43 -0.32 21.20 -8.82
N PRO A 44 -0.90 22.27 -8.25
CA PRO A 44 -1.50 22.20 -6.92
C PRO A 44 -2.88 21.53 -6.87
N VAL A 45 -3.49 21.17 -8.01
CA VAL A 45 -4.84 20.59 -8.04
C VAL A 45 -4.77 19.08 -7.93
N HIS A 46 -5.38 18.52 -6.88
CA HIS A 46 -5.41 17.09 -6.61
C HIS A 46 -6.80 16.46 -6.73
N GLY A 47 -7.87 17.24 -6.51
CA GLY A 47 -9.24 16.76 -6.65
C GLY A 47 -9.67 16.62 -8.12
N PHE A 48 -10.34 15.52 -8.45
CA PHE A 48 -10.89 15.25 -9.79
C PHE A 48 -9.87 15.23 -10.92
N VAL A 49 -8.64 14.87 -10.65
CA VAL A 49 -7.54 14.78 -11.61
C VAL A 49 -7.06 13.33 -11.69
N ALA A 50 -6.91 12.82 -12.92
CA ALA A 50 -6.39 11.46 -13.14
C ALA A 50 -5.02 11.27 -12.48
N LYS A 51 -4.79 10.09 -11.91
CA LYS A 51 -3.56 9.71 -11.17
C LYS A 51 -3.28 10.54 -9.91
N ARG A 52 -4.20 11.43 -9.49
CA ARG A 52 -4.14 12.17 -8.21
C ARG A 52 -5.24 11.71 -7.26
N SER A 53 -5.02 11.88 -5.97
CA SER A 53 -5.92 11.41 -4.92
C SER A 53 -5.73 12.21 -3.64
N VAL A 54 -6.52 11.93 -2.62
CA VAL A 54 -6.30 12.46 -1.26
C VAL A 54 -4.91 12.07 -0.71
N LYS A 55 -4.36 10.92 -1.14
CA LYS A 55 -3.00 10.48 -0.80
C LYS A 55 -1.95 11.42 -1.39
N THR A 56 -2.03 11.71 -2.69
CA THR A 56 -1.09 12.64 -3.34
C THR A 56 -1.21 14.05 -2.78
N ASN A 57 -2.42 14.48 -2.42
CA ASN A 57 -2.66 15.76 -1.74
C ASN A 57 -1.99 15.78 -0.36
N GLY A 58 -2.22 14.77 0.46
CA GLY A 58 -1.60 14.65 1.79
C GLY A 58 -0.07 14.59 1.75
N LEU A 59 0.50 13.89 0.75
CA LEU A 59 1.96 13.80 0.58
C LEU A 59 2.62 15.15 0.32
N ALA A 60 1.96 16.08 -0.38
CA ALA A 60 2.48 17.44 -0.60
C ALA A 60 2.70 18.21 0.71
N HIS A 61 1.94 17.89 1.73
CA HIS A 61 1.97 18.55 3.04
C HIS A 61 2.60 17.70 4.16
N LEU A 62 3.18 16.55 3.79
CA LEU A 62 3.77 15.63 4.76
C LEU A 62 4.92 16.31 5.53
N ARG A 63 4.96 16.10 6.84
CA ARG A 63 5.97 16.65 7.78
C ARG A 63 6.04 18.18 7.83
N LYS A 64 5.09 18.92 7.24
CA LYS A 64 5.05 20.38 7.39
C LYS A 64 4.55 20.73 8.79
N PRO A 65 5.32 21.51 9.59
CA PRO A 65 4.93 21.83 10.97
C PRO A 65 3.67 22.67 11.08
N PHE A 66 3.31 23.44 10.06
CA PHE A 66 2.17 24.34 10.07
C PHE A 66 1.26 24.04 8.88
N VAL A 67 -0.03 23.87 9.14
CA VAL A 67 -1.04 23.54 8.14
C VAL A 67 -2.29 24.38 8.36
N LEU A 68 -2.69 25.12 7.35
CA LEU A 68 -3.93 25.85 7.26
C LEU A 68 -4.85 25.15 6.26
N ASN A 69 -6.08 24.83 6.70
CA ASN A 69 -7.13 24.28 5.85
C ASN A 69 -8.27 25.27 5.73
N ILE A 70 -8.74 25.48 4.51
CA ILE A 70 -9.88 26.35 4.16
C ILE A 70 -10.81 25.53 3.29
N ASP A 71 -12.11 25.51 3.60
CA ASP A 71 -13.16 24.87 2.80
C ASP A 71 -13.99 25.96 2.12
N LEU A 72 -14.26 25.80 0.84
CA LEU A 72 -15.09 26.73 0.09
C LEU A 72 -16.59 26.44 0.32
N LYS A 73 -17.31 27.44 0.81
CA LYS A 73 -18.74 27.33 1.09
C LYS A 73 -19.53 27.12 -0.19
N ASN A 74 -20.43 26.13 -0.21
CA ASN A 74 -21.30 25.83 -1.34
C ASN A 74 -20.56 25.77 -2.70
N PHE A 75 -19.43 25.08 -2.74
CA PHE A 75 -18.49 25.08 -3.87
C PHE A 75 -19.17 24.91 -5.25
N PHE A 76 -19.90 23.81 -5.46
CA PHE A 76 -20.59 23.57 -6.72
C PHE A 76 -21.72 24.60 -6.98
N PRO A 77 -22.61 24.87 -6.01
CA PRO A 77 -23.65 25.89 -6.19
C PRO A 77 -23.13 27.33 -6.41
N SER A 78 -21.91 27.66 -6.00
CA SER A 78 -21.32 28.99 -6.26
C SER A 78 -20.85 29.15 -7.73
N ILE A 79 -20.80 28.07 -8.50
CA ILE A 79 -20.48 28.08 -9.91
C ILE A 79 -21.79 28.21 -10.70
N THR A 80 -22.11 29.42 -11.12
CA THR A 80 -23.34 29.72 -11.86
C THR A 80 -23.26 29.30 -13.33
N GLU A 81 -24.40 29.08 -13.97
CA GLU A 81 -24.49 28.76 -15.42
C GLU A 81 -23.80 29.83 -16.27
N ASN A 82 -23.93 31.11 -15.90
CA ASN A 82 -23.24 32.20 -16.60
C ASN A 82 -21.71 32.06 -16.55
N ARG A 83 -21.15 31.62 -15.40
CA ARG A 83 -19.71 31.34 -15.30
C ARG A 83 -19.31 30.17 -16.17
N VAL A 84 -20.14 29.13 -16.26
CA VAL A 84 -19.92 27.97 -17.11
C VAL A 84 -19.99 28.36 -18.61
N ARG A 85 -20.98 29.19 -18.99
CA ARG A 85 -21.09 29.76 -20.35
C ARG A 85 -19.83 30.56 -20.68
N GLY A 86 -19.47 31.54 -19.85
CA GLY A 86 -18.28 32.38 -20.07
C GLY A 86 -16.98 31.58 -20.15
N LEU A 87 -16.85 30.45 -19.41
CA LEU A 87 -15.75 29.53 -19.60
C LEU A 87 -15.70 28.98 -21.03
N PHE A 88 -16.81 28.50 -21.57
CA PHE A 88 -16.86 27.97 -22.93
C PHE A 88 -16.60 29.02 -24.01
N GLU A 89 -17.13 30.22 -23.80
CA GLU A 89 -16.82 31.37 -24.66
C GLU A 89 -15.31 31.70 -24.66
N SER A 90 -14.68 31.66 -23.50
CA SER A 90 -13.24 31.89 -23.38
C SER A 90 -12.37 30.82 -24.06
N LEU A 91 -12.94 29.65 -24.33
CA LEU A 91 -12.32 28.57 -25.13
C LEU A 91 -12.57 28.70 -26.64
N GLY A 92 -13.22 29.78 -27.07
CA GLY A 92 -13.52 30.05 -28.49
C GLY A 92 -14.82 29.43 -29.00
N ILE A 93 -15.68 28.93 -28.10
CA ILE A 93 -16.99 28.38 -28.45
C ILE A 93 -17.98 29.54 -28.59
N CYS A 94 -18.72 29.59 -29.72
CA CYS A 94 -19.70 30.64 -29.94
C CYS A 94 -20.80 30.62 -28.86
N ASP A 95 -21.37 31.80 -28.55
CA ASP A 95 -22.33 32.00 -27.47
C ASP A 95 -23.52 31.03 -27.50
N ARG A 96 -24.08 30.79 -28.68
CA ARG A 96 -25.23 29.88 -28.85
C ARG A 96 -24.88 28.44 -28.39
N VAL A 97 -23.73 27.93 -28.77
CA VAL A 97 -23.26 26.55 -28.39
C VAL A 97 -22.83 26.52 -26.93
N ALA A 98 -22.10 27.55 -26.47
CA ALA A 98 -21.70 27.70 -25.09
C ALA A 98 -22.89 27.68 -24.12
N SER A 99 -23.98 28.41 -24.49
CA SER A 99 -25.23 28.43 -23.74
C SER A 99 -25.92 27.06 -23.67
N ILE A 100 -25.94 26.31 -24.77
CA ILE A 100 -26.51 24.96 -24.81
C ILE A 100 -25.71 24.02 -23.91
N ILE A 101 -24.38 24.02 -24.02
CA ILE A 101 -23.52 23.16 -23.20
C ILE A 101 -23.65 23.52 -21.72
N ALA A 102 -23.69 24.82 -21.38
CA ALA A 102 -23.85 25.25 -20.01
C ALA A 102 -25.18 24.75 -19.41
N ARG A 103 -26.31 24.86 -20.12
CA ARG A 103 -27.60 24.32 -19.72
C ARG A 103 -27.60 22.80 -19.55
N LEU A 104 -26.90 22.06 -20.39
CA LEU A 104 -26.75 20.61 -20.26
C LEU A 104 -25.93 20.21 -19.00
N CYS A 105 -25.05 21.10 -18.54
CA CYS A 105 -24.16 20.84 -17.39
C CYS A 105 -24.69 21.41 -16.06
N CYS A 106 -25.66 22.31 -16.08
CA CYS A 106 -26.20 23.00 -14.92
C CYS A 106 -27.62 22.50 -14.55
N LEU A 107 -28.01 22.74 -13.32
CA LEU A 107 -29.35 22.58 -12.77
C LEU A 107 -29.70 23.82 -11.99
N ASP A 108 -30.91 24.38 -12.20
CA ASP A 108 -31.38 25.59 -11.50
C ASP A 108 -30.33 26.73 -11.55
N SER A 109 -29.74 26.94 -12.74
CA SER A 109 -28.70 27.95 -13.01
C SER A 109 -27.37 27.77 -12.25
N HIS A 110 -27.11 26.61 -11.67
CA HIS A 110 -25.87 26.31 -10.92
C HIS A 110 -25.29 24.94 -11.30
N LEU A 111 -24.02 24.76 -11.03
CA LEU A 111 -23.33 23.47 -11.24
C LEU A 111 -23.81 22.44 -10.20
N PRO A 112 -24.47 21.32 -10.60
CA PRO A 112 -25.03 20.37 -9.66
C PRO A 112 -23.97 19.47 -9.04
N GLN A 113 -24.18 19.08 -7.78
CA GLN A 113 -23.39 18.06 -7.12
C GLN A 113 -23.93 16.67 -7.50
N GLY A 114 -23.19 15.92 -8.33
CA GLY A 114 -23.57 14.57 -8.78
C GLY A 114 -23.59 14.39 -10.29
N ALA A 115 -23.41 15.45 -11.07
CA ALA A 115 -23.32 15.37 -12.54
C ALA A 115 -21.90 14.97 -12.99
N PRO A 116 -21.75 14.14 -14.05
CA PRO A 116 -20.45 13.71 -14.57
C PRO A 116 -19.51 14.85 -15.03
N THR A 117 -20.06 15.97 -15.48
CA THR A 117 -19.29 17.13 -15.96
C THR A 117 -18.86 18.09 -14.86
N SER A 118 -19.56 18.10 -13.71
CA SER A 118 -19.30 19.05 -12.60
C SER A 118 -17.85 19.02 -12.10
N PRO A 119 -17.19 17.87 -11.91
CA PRO A 119 -15.81 17.81 -11.45
C PRO A 119 -14.82 18.55 -12.34
N VAL A 120 -14.84 18.29 -13.64
CA VAL A 120 -13.90 18.91 -14.58
C VAL A 120 -14.20 20.39 -14.79
N ILE A 121 -15.48 20.78 -14.92
CA ILE A 121 -15.88 22.19 -15.07
C ILE A 121 -15.46 22.99 -13.84
N SER A 122 -15.66 22.47 -12.63
CA SER A 122 -15.22 23.15 -11.40
C SER A 122 -13.71 23.39 -11.39
N ASN A 123 -12.91 22.46 -11.87
CA ASN A 123 -11.45 22.63 -11.99
C ASN A 123 -11.08 23.67 -13.05
N MET A 124 -11.77 23.70 -14.20
CA MET A 124 -11.54 24.70 -15.24
C MET A 124 -11.89 26.11 -14.76
N ILE A 125 -13.01 26.29 -14.06
CA ILE A 125 -13.42 27.56 -13.43
C ILE A 125 -12.41 28.03 -12.38
N CYS A 126 -11.85 27.12 -11.61
CA CYS A 126 -10.84 27.43 -10.59
C CYS A 126 -9.43 27.70 -11.16
N PHE A 127 -9.23 27.64 -12.47
CA PHE A 127 -7.90 27.79 -13.08
C PHE A 127 -7.22 29.13 -12.72
N ARG A 128 -7.98 30.23 -12.69
CA ARG A 128 -7.50 31.54 -12.27
C ARG A 128 -7.23 31.56 -10.75
N LEU A 129 -8.15 31.07 -9.95
CA LEU A 129 -8.00 30.92 -8.51
C LEU A 129 -6.71 30.17 -8.15
N ASP A 130 -6.48 29.01 -8.77
CA ASP A 130 -5.28 28.20 -8.54
C ASP A 130 -3.99 28.92 -8.95
N LYS A 131 -4.03 29.76 -10.00
CA LYS A 131 -2.89 30.60 -10.40
C LYS A 131 -2.58 31.65 -9.34
N GLU A 132 -3.59 32.37 -8.89
CA GLU A 132 -3.44 33.45 -7.91
C GLU A 132 -3.03 32.93 -6.54
N LEU A 133 -3.64 31.85 -6.03
CA LEU A 133 -3.26 31.25 -4.75
C LEU A 133 -1.87 30.59 -4.79
N LEU A 134 -1.47 30.01 -5.93
CA LEU A 134 -0.12 29.46 -6.07
C LEU A 134 0.94 30.57 -6.03
N ALA A 135 0.72 31.67 -6.73
CA ALA A 135 1.62 32.82 -6.72
C ALA A 135 1.71 33.45 -5.31
N PHE A 136 0.56 33.68 -4.68
CA PHE A 136 0.44 34.19 -3.32
C PHE A 136 1.20 33.31 -2.32
N SER A 137 0.94 32.01 -2.33
CA SER A 137 1.58 31.06 -1.41
C SER A 137 3.09 30.97 -1.61
N LYS A 138 3.57 30.99 -2.86
CA LYS A 138 5.01 31.03 -3.17
C LYS A 138 5.69 32.28 -2.61
N GLY A 139 5.06 33.44 -2.70
CA GLY A 139 5.57 34.69 -2.11
C GLY A 139 5.78 34.58 -0.60
N LEU A 140 5.01 33.76 0.08
CA LEU A 140 5.09 33.50 1.53
C LEU A 140 5.90 32.23 1.87
N ARG A 141 6.57 31.60 0.90
CA ARG A 141 7.30 30.32 1.06
C ARG A 141 6.42 29.20 1.59
N CYS A 142 5.15 29.21 1.22
CA CYS A 142 4.15 28.19 1.57
C CYS A 142 3.87 27.26 0.39
N ILE A 143 3.46 26.05 0.69
CA ILE A 143 2.95 25.07 -0.26
C ILE A 143 1.42 25.20 -0.28
N TYR A 144 0.87 25.33 -1.46
CA TYR A 144 -0.57 25.38 -1.72
C TYR A 144 -1.03 24.15 -2.50
N THR A 145 -2.14 23.55 -2.09
CA THR A 145 -2.88 22.57 -2.89
C THR A 145 -4.39 22.77 -2.75
N ARG A 146 -5.13 22.23 -3.73
CA ARG A 146 -6.60 22.20 -3.71
C ARG A 146 -7.10 20.79 -4.05
N TYR A 147 -8.03 20.30 -3.24
CA TYR A 147 -8.79 19.09 -3.49
C TYR A 147 -10.30 19.43 -3.52
N ALA A 148 -10.85 19.65 -4.71
CA ALA A 148 -12.20 20.18 -4.90
C ALA A 148 -12.41 21.52 -4.17
N ASP A 149 -13.24 21.53 -3.13
CA ASP A 149 -13.53 22.65 -2.22
C ASP A 149 -12.52 22.82 -1.09
N ASP A 150 -11.70 21.80 -0.80
CA ASP A 150 -10.68 21.84 0.24
C ASP A 150 -9.39 22.49 -0.27
N ILE A 151 -9.02 23.64 0.30
CA ILE A 151 -7.74 24.34 0.10
C ILE A 151 -6.84 24.05 1.30
N THR A 152 -5.60 23.65 1.03
CA THR A 152 -4.58 23.45 2.05
C THR A 152 -3.35 24.31 1.75
N ILE A 153 -2.89 25.06 2.75
CA ILE A 153 -1.64 25.81 2.72
C ILE A 153 -0.76 25.29 3.87
N SER A 154 0.50 24.99 3.61
CA SER A 154 1.42 24.51 4.64
C SER A 154 2.80 25.12 4.51
N SER A 155 3.54 25.19 5.61
CA SER A 155 4.88 25.77 5.66
C SER A 155 5.76 25.09 6.69
N PHE A 156 7.08 25.24 6.55
CA PHE A 156 8.05 24.92 7.59
C PHE A 156 8.17 26.04 8.64
N GLN A 157 7.77 27.26 8.29
CA GLN A 157 7.78 28.43 9.16
C GLN A 157 6.36 28.76 9.66
N PRO A 158 6.22 29.40 10.82
CA PRO A 158 4.94 29.90 11.29
C PRO A 158 4.27 30.77 10.23
N MET A 159 2.97 30.55 9.99
CA MET A 159 2.22 31.26 8.95
C MET A 159 1.53 32.52 9.50
N THR A 160 2.18 33.27 10.37
CA THR A 160 1.65 34.51 10.97
C THR A 160 1.25 35.55 9.91
N ALA A 161 2.00 35.62 8.79
CA ALA A 161 1.70 36.51 7.67
C ALA A 161 0.38 36.22 6.94
N LEU A 162 -0.32 35.14 7.26
CA LEU A 162 -1.65 34.80 6.71
C LEU A 162 -2.79 35.36 7.57
N PHE A 163 -2.50 35.93 8.73
CA PHE A 163 -3.50 36.37 9.70
C PHE A 163 -3.34 37.86 10.04
N GLU A 164 -4.45 38.54 10.29
CA GLU A 164 -4.47 39.89 10.81
C GLU A 164 -4.26 39.85 12.33
N GLY A 165 -3.28 40.57 12.83
CA GLY A 165 -2.98 40.67 14.27
C GLY A 165 -2.14 39.53 14.83
N ALA A 166 -2.37 39.16 16.09
CA ALA A 166 -1.60 38.16 16.82
C ALA A 166 -1.75 36.75 16.26
N THR A 167 -0.84 35.86 16.66
CA THR A 167 -0.75 34.44 16.25
C THR A 167 -2.11 33.77 16.23
N PRO A 168 -2.45 33.04 15.15
CA PRO A 168 -3.75 32.40 15.01
C PRO A 168 -4.01 31.40 16.12
N GLN A 169 -5.24 31.37 16.61
CA GLN A 169 -5.68 30.35 17.57
C GLN A 169 -5.66 28.98 16.88
N LEU A 170 -5.12 27.99 17.57
CA LEU A 170 -5.13 26.61 17.10
C LEU A 170 -6.57 26.09 17.00
N GLY A 171 -6.81 25.28 15.98
CA GLY A 171 -8.13 24.73 15.74
C GLY A 171 -8.95 25.57 14.75
N HIS A 172 -10.26 25.68 15.01
CA HIS A 172 -11.16 26.48 14.19
C HIS A 172 -10.96 27.97 14.45
N PHE A 173 -11.03 28.76 13.38
CA PHE A 173 -10.93 30.22 13.46
C PHE A 173 -11.94 30.89 12.51
N PRO A 174 -12.41 32.11 12.83
CA PRO A 174 -13.28 32.88 11.95
C PRO A 174 -12.51 33.38 10.72
N PRO A 175 -13.08 33.30 9.50
CA PRO A 175 -12.39 33.69 8.26
C PRO A 175 -11.90 35.14 8.21
N GLU A 176 -12.49 36.00 9.02
CA GLU A 176 -12.20 37.43 9.12
C GLU A 176 -10.77 37.70 9.62
N VAL A 177 -10.18 36.77 10.38
CA VAL A 177 -8.81 36.92 10.88
C VAL A 177 -7.75 36.62 9.79
N LEU A 178 -8.14 36.13 8.64
CA LEU A 178 -7.21 35.98 7.49
C LEU A 178 -6.96 37.35 6.85
N ILE A 179 -5.73 37.57 6.36
CA ILE A 179 -5.38 38.83 5.70
C ILE A 179 -6.31 39.14 4.51
N PRO A 180 -6.58 40.44 4.27
CA PRO A 180 -7.47 40.87 3.19
C PRO A 180 -7.05 40.35 1.82
N THR A 181 -5.75 40.26 1.54
CA THR A 181 -5.25 39.74 0.26
C THR A 181 -5.76 38.35 -0.03
N LEU A 182 -5.69 37.41 0.94
CA LEU A 182 -6.17 36.03 0.76
C LEU A 182 -7.69 35.98 0.60
N ARG A 183 -8.41 36.75 1.44
CA ARG A 183 -9.89 36.85 1.35
C ARG A 183 -10.34 37.42 0.01
N ASN A 184 -9.67 38.46 -0.48
CA ASN A 184 -9.97 39.13 -1.75
C ASN A 184 -9.69 38.22 -2.96
N ILE A 185 -8.63 37.41 -2.96
CA ILE A 185 -8.39 36.40 -4.01
C ILE A 185 -9.58 35.45 -4.11
N LEU A 186 -10.05 34.92 -2.99
CA LEU A 186 -11.20 34.01 -2.98
C LEU A 186 -12.47 34.70 -3.47
N LYS A 187 -12.77 35.88 -2.95
CA LYS A 187 -13.96 36.69 -3.32
C LYS A 187 -13.95 37.12 -4.79
N ALA A 188 -12.80 37.56 -5.31
CA ALA A 188 -12.66 37.97 -6.73
C ALA A 188 -12.85 36.78 -7.70
N ASN A 189 -12.61 35.55 -7.24
CA ASN A 189 -12.91 34.33 -7.98
C ASN A 189 -14.31 33.76 -7.69
N GLY A 190 -15.17 34.49 -6.98
CA GLY A 190 -16.57 34.13 -6.72
C GLY A 190 -16.76 33.02 -5.69
N PHE A 191 -15.82 32.89 -4.73
CA PHE A 191 -15.90 31.91 -3.67
C PHE A 191 -15.89 32.57 -2.27
N ALA A 192 -16.56 31.94 -1.33
CA ALA A 192 -16.57 32.33 0.08
C ALA A 192 -15.99 31.18 0.94
N ILE A 193 -15.35 31.55 2.04
CA ILE A 193 -14.82 30.59 3.02
C ILE A 193 -15.99 30.06 3.86
N ASN A 194 -15.95 28.76 4.15
CA ASN A 194 -16.85 28.14 5.12
C ASN A 194 -16.31 28.36 6.54
N PRO A 195 -16.97 29.17 7.39
CA PRO A 195 -16.46 29.51 8.71
C PRO A 195 -16.37 28.29 9.64
N ASP A 196 -17.25 27.29 9.47
CA ASP A 196 -17.28 26.09 10.31
C ASP A 196 -16.09 25.14 10.04
N LYS A 197 -15.32 25.38 8.98
CA LYS A 197 -14.28 24.46 8.53
C LYS A 197 -12.90 25.07 8.32
N ALA A 198 -12.74 26.38 8.57
CA ALA A 198 -11.41 26.99 8.59
C ALA A 198 -10.65 26.49 9.82
N HIS A 199 -9.46 25.92 9.62
CA HIS A 199 -8.70 25.24 10.67
C HIS A 199 -7.21 25.47 10.52
N TYR A 200 -6.54 25.83 11.62
CA TYR A 200 -5.09 25.97 11.67
C TYR A 200 -4.48 24.99 12.67
N ALA A 201 -3.39 24.35 12.27
CA ALA A 201 -2.65 23.42 13.10
C ALA A 201 -1.14 23.73 13.06
N ASP A 202 -0.49 23.68 14.22
CA ASP A 202 0.94 23.91 14.40
C ASP A 202 1.72 22.59 14.55
N ARG A 203 3.04 22.72 14.93
CA ARG A 203 3.94 21.59 15.15
C ARG A 203 3.49 20.63 16.25
N ASN A 204 2.79 21.14 17.26
CA ASN A 204 2.35 20.36 18.44
C ASN A 204 0.96 19.77 18.22
N SER A 205 0.27 20.19 17.18
CA SER A 205 -1.10 19.80 16.86
C SER A 205 -1.17 18.60 15.93
N ARG A 206 -2.34 18.01 15.87
CA ARG A 206 -2.67 17.02 14.86
C ARG A 206 -2.95 17.71 13.53
N ARG A 207 -2.10 17.49 12.55
CA ARG A 207 -2.22 18.06 11.20
C ARG A 207 -2.95 17.10 10.28
N MET A 208 -4.02 17.60 9.69
CA MET A 208 -4.90 16.84 8.80
C MET A 208 -4.99 17.51 7.44
N VAL A 209 -4.96 16.74 6.37
CA VAL A 209 -5.20 17.20 4.99
C VAL A 209 -6.15 16.24 4.32
N THR A 210 -7.29 16.71 3.83
CA THR A 210 -8.33 15.87 3.21
C THR A 210 -8.64 14.58 3.99
N GLY A 211 -8.70 14.68 5.33
CA GLY A 211 -9.01 13.55 6.22
C GLY A 211 -7.83 12.64 6.56
N LEU A 212 -6.63 12.90 6.05
CA LEU A 212 -5.42 12.14 6.36
C LEU A 212 -4.50 12.89 7.31
N LYS A 213 -3.88 12.17 8.25
CA LYS A 213 -2.85 12.71 9.14
C LYS A 213 -1.54 12.84 8.38
N VAL A 214 -0.90 14.05 8.48
CA VAL A 214 0.35 14.39 7.75
C VAL A 214 1.51 14.76 8.67
N ASN A 215 1.49 14.34 9.94
CA ASN A 215 2.52 14.71 10.92
C ASN A 215 3.91 14.18 10.52
N GLU A 216 4.13 12.88 10.61
CA GLU A 216 5.41 12.21 10.30
C GLU A 216 5.27 11.25 9.12
N LEU A 217 4.24 10.45 9.16
CA LEU A 217 3.85 9.52 8.10
C LEU A 217 2.41 9.80 7.70
N LEU A 218 2.14 9.63 6.40
CA LEU A 218 0.76 9.72 5.92
C LEU A 218 -0.07 8.58 6.52
N ASN A 219 -1.17 8.94 7.18
CA ASN A 219 -1.95 7.95 7.92
C ASN A 219 -3.43 8.31 7.97
N VAL A 220 -4.25 7.31 8.21
CA VAL A 220 -5.66 7.48 8.55
C VAL A 220 -5.83 7.89 10.01
N ASP A 221 -7.03 8.36 10.39
CA ASP A 221 -7.37 8.63 11.78
C ASP A 221 -7.24 7.36 12.65
N ARG A 222 -6.74 7.51 13.87
CA ARG A 222 -6.67 6.40 14.85
C ARG A 222 -8.03 5.73 15.08
N ARG A 223 -9.11 6.52 15.07
CA ARG A 223 -10.49 6.00 15.19
C ARG A 223 -10.86 5.06 14.05
N TYR A 224 -10.37 5.34 12.84
CA TYR A 224 -10.60 4.47 11.68
C TYR A 224 -10.05 3.06 11.92
N VAL A 225 -8.78 2.95 12.33
CA VAL A 225 -8.13 1.66 12.62
C VAL A 225 -8.79 0.97 13.81
N ARG A 226 -9.11 1.73 14.89
CA ARG A 226 -9.79 1.18 16.07
C ARG A 226 -11.16 0.61 15.72
N ASN A 227 -11.96 1.32 14.94
CA ASN A 227 -13.29 0.86 14.53
C ASN A 227 -13.21 -0.36 13.60
N LEU A 228 -12.20 -0.39 12.70
CA LEU A 228 -11.96 -1.56 11.85
C LEU A 228 -11.59 -2.79 12.68
N ARG A 229 -10.67 -2.65 13.65
CA ARG A 229 -10.28 -3.73 14.55
C ARG A 229 -11.46 -4.22 15.40
N ALA A 230 -12.27 -3.32 15.91
CA ALA A 230 -13.47 -3.66 16.68
C ALA A 230 -14.49 -4.43 15.84
N ALA A 231 -14.68 -4.04 14.58
CA ALA A 231 -15.59 -4.74 13.68
C ALA A 231 -15.09 -6.16 13.34
N LEU A 232 -13.81 -6.33 13.02
CA LEU A 232 -13.20 -7.64 12.80
C LEU A 232 -13.30 -8.53 14.04
N HIS A 233 -13.02 -7.99 15.22
CA HIS A 233 -13.16 -8.72 16.48
C HIS A 233 -14.62 -9.12 16.77
N SER A 234 -15.58 -8.28 16.43
CA SER A 234 -17.00 -8.63 16.55
C SER A 234 -17.37 -9.82 15.67
N VAL A 235 -16.87 -9.87 14.42
CA VAL A 235 -17.07 -11.00 13.52
C VAL A 235 -16.43 -12.29 14.06
N GLU A 236 -15.21 -12.20 14.59
CA GLU A 236 -14.49 -13.34 15.16
C GLU A 236 -15.17 -13.93 16.41
N LYS A 237 -15.71 -13.06 17.27
CA LYS A 237 -16.31 -13.48 18.55
C LYS A 237 -17.78 -13.88 18.44
N LEU A 238 -18.57 -13.13 17.65
CA LEU A 238 -20.03 -13.29 17.59
C LEU A 238 -20.51 -14.05 16.35
N GLY A 239 -19.62 -14.26 15.39
CA GLY A 239 -19.99 -14.77 14.07
C GLY A 239 -20.49 -13.68 13.12
N LYS A 240 -20.61 -14.04 11.82
CA LYS A 240 -20.95 -13.09 10.75
C LYS A 240 -22.35 -12.48 10.89
N GLU A 241 -23.33 -13.29 11.26
CA GLU A 241 -24.75 -12.90 11.35
C GLU A 241 -24.98 -11.86 12.45
N ALA A 242 -24.56 -12.16 13.68
CA ALA A 242 -24.69 -11.24 14.81
C ALA A 242 -23.86 -9.95 14.62
N ALA A 243 -22.68 -10.04 13.96
CA ALA A 243 -21.90 -8.88 13.60
C ALA A 243 -22.56 -8.02 12.51
N LEU A 244 -23.28 -8.64 11.57
CA LEU A 244 -24.05 -7.95 10.54
C LEU A 244 -25.24 -7.20 11.15
N GLU A 245 -26.02 -7.82 12.04
CA GLU A 245 -27.13 -7.17 12.77
C GLU A 245 -26.63 -5.95 13.53
N LYS A 246 -25.54 -6.08 14.27
CA LYS A 246 -24.91 -4.98 14.99
C LYS A 246 -24.44 -3.86 14.05
N TYR A 247 -23.92 -4.21 12.90
CA TYR A 247 -23.51 -3.25 11.86
C TYR A 247 -24.73 -2.51 11.28
N GLN A 248 -25.78 -3.22 10.94
CA GLN A 248 -27.03 -2.64 10.41
C GLN A 248 -27.68 -1.71 11.41
N HIS A 249 -27.75 -2.10 12.68
CA HIS A 249 -28.28 -1.27 13.75
C HIS A 249 -27.52 0.04 13.94
N ASN A 250 -26.18 -0.04 13.94
CA ASN A 250 -25.32 1.13 14.23
C ASN A 250 -25.12 2.08 13.04
N TYR A 251 -25.30 1.62 11.81
CA TYR A 251 -24.94 2.38 10.61
C TYR A 251 -26.10 2.53 9.62
N ASN A 252 -27.33 2.12 9.96
CA ASN A 252 -28.47 2.05 9.04
C ASN A 252 -28.07 1.37 7.70
N GLY A 253 -27.19 0.39 7.77
CA GLY A 253 -26.50 -0.17 6.63
C GLY A 253 -27.32 -1.20 5.91
N ALA A 254 -27.88 -0.83 4.77
CA ALA A 254 -28.42 -1.77 3.78
C ALA A 254 -27.29 -2.36 2.92
N GLY A 255 -26.32 -3.07 3.50
CA GLY A 255 -25.19 -3.57 2.74
C GLY A 255 -24.56 -4.82 3.36
N ASP A 256 -23.79 -5.54 2.56
CA ASP A 256 -23.00 -6.67 3.00
C ASP A 256 -21.80 -6.20 3.86
N LEU A 257 -21.67 -6.78 5.06
CA LEU A 257 -20.60 -6.47 6.00
C LEU A 257 -19.22 -6.82 5.42
N GLY A 258 -19.11 -7.93 4.67
CA GLY A 258 -17.85 -8.35 4.03
C GLY A 258 -17.35 -7.30 3.04
N THR A 259 -18.23 -6.86 2.13
CA THR A 259 -17.92 -5.80 1.16
C THR A 259 -17.54 -4.49 1.85
N HIS A 260 -18.25 -4.09 2.92
CA HIS A 260 -17.93 -2.89 3.68
C HIS A 260 -16.53 -2.96 4.34
N LEU A 261 -16.23 -4.05 5.03
CA LEU A 261 -14.93 -4.25 5.68
C LEU A 261 -13.80 -4.36 4.67
N LYS A 262 -14.02 -5.08 3.54
CA LYS A 262 -13.08 -5.15 2.42
C LYS A 262 -12.74 -3.75 1.90
N GLY A 263 -13.75 -2.91 1.68
CA GLY A 263 -13.55 -1.51 1.27
C GLY A 263 -12.69 -0.72 2.26
N LYS A 264 -12.94 -0.88 3.56
CA LYS A 264 -12.12 -0.22 4.61
C LYS A 264 -10.67 -0.72 4.64
N ILE A 265 -10.45 -2.01 4.50
CA ILE A 265 -9.09 -2.59 4.50
C ILE A 265 -8.34 -2.17 3.22
N THR A 266 -9.01 -2.19 2.06
CA THR A 266 -8.44 -1.72 0.80
C THR A 266 -8.07 -0.24 0.86
N TRP A 267 -8.89 0.60 1.51
CA TRP A 267 -8.57 1.99 1.77
C TRP A 267 -7.31 2.14 2.64
N LEU A 268 -7.18 1.33 3.68
CA LEU A 268 -5.99 1.32 4.53
C LEU A 268 -4.73 0.95 3.73
N ARG A 269 -4.81 -0.07 2.85
CA ARG A 269 -3.75 -0.43 1.89
C ARG A 269 -3.38 0.74 0.99
N HIS A 270 -4.38 1.44 0.43
CA HIS A 270 -4.13 2.59 -0.45
C HIS A 270 -3.33 3.69 0.24
N ILE A 271 -3.63 3.99 1.50
CA ILE A 271 -2.96 5.06 2.24
C ILE A 271 -1.60 4.62 2.77
N ARG A 272 -1.52 3.49 3.48
CA ARG A 272 -0.34 3.05 4.22
C ARG A 272 0.61 2.14 3.45
N GLY A 273 0.14 1.59 2.34
CA GLY A 273 0.92 0.68 1.51
C GLY A 273 0.65 -0.80 1.80
N GLN A 274 1.13 -1.63 0.89
CA GLN A 274 0.91 -3.08 0.89
C GLN A 274 1.70 -3.81 1.99
N SER A 275 2.87 -3.29 2.33
CA SER A 275 3.73 -3.87 3.38
C SER A 275 3.38 -3.41 4.79
N ASP A 276 2.36 -2.52 4.97
CA ASP A 276 2.02 -1.99 6.29
C ASP A 276 1.49 -3.08 7.22
N PRO A 277 2.05 -3.23 8.44
CA PRO A 277 1.66 -4.30 9.37
C PRO A 277 0.19 -4.22 9.79
N VAL A 278 -0.40 -3.01 9.88
CA VAL A 278 -1.80 -2.85 10.29
C VAL A 278 -2.73 -3.27 9.16
N PHE A 279 -2.39 -2.92 7.92
CA PHE A 279 -3.12 -3.42 6.74
C PHE A 279 -3.04 -4.94 6.67
N ARG A 280 -1.83 -5.50 6.71
CA ARG A 280 -1.59 -6.95 6.60
C ARG A 280 -2.33 -7.73 7.67
N GLY A 281 -2.20 -7.33 8.95
CA GLY A 281 -2.91 -7.97 10.06
C GLY A 281 -4.43 -7.89 9.93
N ALA A 282 -4.98 -6.76 9.44
CA ALA A 282 -6.41 -6.63 9.21
C ALA A 282 -6.88 -7.51 8.03
N ALA A 283 -6.10 -7.59 6.95
CA ALA A 283 -6.43 -8.39 5.77
C ALA A 283 -6.37 -9.90 6.05
N ILE A 284 -5.38 -10.38 6.80
CA ILE A 284 -5.27 -11.78 7.21
C ILE A 284 -6.48 -12.20 8.05
N ARG A 285 -6.83 -11.41 9.09
CA ARG A 285 -8.02 -11.66 9.94
C ARG A 285 -9.31 -11.63 9.13
N PHE A 286 -9.43 -10.69 8.20
CA PHE A 286 -10.57 -10.59 7.31
C PHE A 286 -10.70 -11.83 6.41
N ASN A 287 -9.62 -12.26 5.78
CA ASN A 287 -9.59 -13.43 4.89
C ASN A 287 -9.98 -14.72 5.61
N ALA A 288 -9.58 -14.87 6.88
CA ALA A 288 -9.99 -16.01 7.72
C ALA A 288 -11.50 -16.02 7.96
N SER A 289 -12.12 -14.82 8.12
CA SER A 289 -13.56 -14.70 8.36
C SER A 289 -14.41 -14.65 7.07
N PHE A 290 -13.86 -14.16 5.96
CA PHE A 290 -14.57 -13.93 4.70
C PHE A 290 -13.81 -14.52 3.49
N PRO A 291 -13.73 -15.84 3.34
CA PRO A 291 -12.96 -16.48 2.27
C PRO A 291 -13.45 -16.09 0.86
N ASP A 292 -14.76 -15.82 0.70
CA ASP A 292 -15.37 -15.43 -0.58
C ASP A 292 -15.01 -13.98 -1.01
N HIS A 293 -14.57 -13.16 -0.07
CA HIS A 293 -14.18 -11.76 -0.29
C HIS A 293 -12.67 -11.51 -0.21
N LYS A 294 -11.86 -12.53 -0.41
CA LYS A 294 -10.40 -12.52 -0.18
C LYS A 294 -9.73 -11.23 -0.64
N ILE A 295 -8.85 -10.70 0.20
CA ILE A 295 -7.95 -9.59 -0.07
C ILE A 295 -6.56 -10.18 -0.28
N GLU A 296 -5.95 -9.86 -1.41
CA GLU A 296 -4.58 -10.26 -1.69
C GLU A 296 -3.60 -9.60 -0.69
N VAL A 297 -2.80 -10.42 -0.04
CA VAL A 297 -1.73 -10.00 0.87
C VAL A 297 -0.43 -10.59 0.34
N THR A 298 0.42 -9.76 -0.22
CA THR A 298 1.74 -10.20 -0.69
C THR A 298 2.57 -10.65 0.51
N PRO A 299 3.13 -11.85 0.52
CA PRO A 299 4.01 -12.31 1.57
C PRO A 299 5.22 -11.36 1.71
N THR A 300 5.73 -11.19 2.91
CA THR A 300 7.01 -10.54 3.13
C THR A 300 8.14 -11.50 2.77
N ALA A 301 9.31 -10.98 2.43
CA ALA A 301 10.50 -11.80 2.21
C ALA A 301 10.81 -12.71 3.41
N PHE A 302 10.58 -12.23 4.64
CA PHE A 302 10.69 -13.07 5.84
C PHE A 302 9.69 -14.22 5.83
N GLU A 303 8.42 -13.98 5.51
CA GLU A 303 7.40 -15.05 5.46
C GLU A 303 7.67 -16.04 4.32
N VAL A 304 8.18 -15.57 3.18
CA VAL A 304 8.60 -16.48 2.08
C VAL A 304 9.72 -17.37 2.57
N ARG A 305 10.77 -16.80 3.12
CA ARG A 305 11.94 -17.51 3.64
C ARG A 305 11.58 -18.50 4.75
N ASP A 306 10.79 -18.05 5.73
CA ASP A 306 10.36 -18.89 6.86
C ASP A 306 9.56 -20.10 6.39
N ARG A 307 8.67 -19.95 5.43
CA ARG A 307 7.84 -21.04 4.90
C ARG A 307 8.49 -21.87 3.78
N ALA A 308 9.56 -21.39 3.18
CA ALA A 308 10.28 -22.13 2.15
C ALA A 308 11.28 -23.12 2.74
N VAL A 309 11.80 -22.87 3.96
CA VAL A 309 12.85 -23.69 4.57
C VAL A 309 12.23 -24.66 5.56
N TRP A 310 12.50 -25.93 5.37
CA TRP A 310 11.94 -27.07 6.09
C TRP A 310 13.03 -27.89 6.77
N ILE A 311 12.64 -28.75 7.66
CA ILE A 311 13.53 -29.75 8.28
C ILE A 311 13.42 -31.04 7.47
N VAL A 312 14.58 -31.67 7.21
CA VAL A 312 14.68 -33.03 6.71
C VAL A 312 15.27 -33.91 7.82
N GLU A 313 14.65 -35.04 8.09
CA GLU A 313 15.02 -35.92 9.20
C GLU A 313 14.89 -37.40 8.82
N HIS A 314 15.88 -38.19 9.25
CA HIS A 314 15.82 -39.64 9.19
C HIS A 314 16.54 -40.23 10.41
N ILE A 315 16.02 -41.31 10.98
CA ILE A 315 16.53 -41.91 12.23
C ILE A 315 18.00 -42.32 12.12
N ASP A 316 18.44 -42.86 10.96
CA ASP A 316 19.79 -43.35 10.75
C ASP A 316 20.77 -42.26 10.24
N VAL A 317 20.29 -41.16 9.69
CA VAL A 317 21.11 -40.09 9.09
C VAL A 317 21.24 -38.91 10.02
N GLY A 318 20.15 -38.57 10.71
CA GLY A 318 20.02 -37.39 11.57
C GLY A 318 19.16 -36.31 10.94
N GLN A 319 19.46 -35.06 11.28
CA GLN A 319 18.67 -33.89 10.94
C GLN A 319 19.46 -32.91 10.10
N GLY A 320 18.80 -32.37 9.08
CA GLY A 320 19.27 -31.28 8.22
C GLY A 320 18.19 -30.28 7.88
N SER A 321 18.53 -29.34 7.04
CA SER A 321 17.60 -28.37 6.45
C SER A 321 17.36 -28.71 4.98
N ALA A 322 16.19 -28.32 4.48
CA ALA A 322 15.83 -28.39 3.06
C ALA A 322 15.03 -27.14 2.71
N PHE A 323 14.91 -26.83 1.42
CA PHE A 323 14.08 -25.68 1.01
C PHE A 323 13.43 -25.93 -0.36
N PHE A 324 12.26 -25.37 -0.55
CA PHE A 324 11.58 -25.41 -1.83
C PHE A 324 12.15 -24.35 -2.78
N LEU A 325 12.69 -24.81 -3.91
CA LEU A 325 13.25 -24.00 -4.97
C LEU A 325 12.32 -24.06 -6.19
N LYS A 326 11.96 -22.92 -6.71
CA LYS A 326 11.04 -22.77 -7.85
C LYS A 326 11.51 -23.59 -9.07
N ASP A 327 10.55 -24.25 -9.70
CA ASP A 327 10.73 -25.12 -10.86
C ASP A 327 11.60 -26.37 -10.62
N ILE A 328 12.10 -26.60 -9.40
CA ILE A 328 12.99 -27.75 -9.07
C ILE A 328 12.36 -28.64 -7.99
N GLY A 329 11.71 -28.04 -6.99
CA GLY A 329 11.11 -28.75 -5.87
C GLY A 329 11.94 -28.64 -4.58
N LEU A 330 11.94 -29.67 -3.76
CA LEU A 330 12.59 -29.67 -2.45
C LEU A 330 14.07 -30.03 -2.61
N VAL A 331 14.97 -29.11 -2.22
CA VAL A 331 16.44 -29.24 -2.34
C VAL A 331 17.05 -29.37 -0.95
N THR A 332 18.04 -30.23 -0.81
CA THR A 332 18.87 -30.42 0.39
C THR A 332 20.28 -30.82 0.04
N ALA A 333 21.16 -30.99 1.03
CA ALA A 333 22.50 -31.58 0.84
C ALA A 333 22.42 -33.12 0.73
N ALA A 334 23.26 -33.73 -0.06
CA ALA A 334 23.26 -35.18 -0.28
C ALA A 334 23.52 -35.95 1.01
N HIS A 335 24.44 -35.48 1.87
CA HIS A 335 24.72 -36.11 3.15
C HIS A 335 23.54 -36.07 4.15
N CYS A 336 22.54 -35.19 3.94
CA CYS A 336 21.32 -35.19 4.75
C CYS A 336 20.36 -36.36 4.42
N VAL A 337 20.62 -37.05 3.30
CA VAL A 337 19.85 -38.21 2.82
C VAL A 337 20.77 -39.39 2.44
N GLU A 338 21.96 -39.46 3.05
CA GLU A 338 22.97 -40.46 2.76
C GLU A 338 22.46 -41.87 3.05
N GLY A 339 22.61 -42.78 2.11
CA GLY A 339 22.26 -44.21 2.26
C GLY A 339 20.76 -44.52 2.33
N VAL A 340 19.87 -43.51 2.27
CA VAL A 340 18.42 -43.70 2.33
C VAL A 340 17.71 -43.16 1.09
N ASN A 341 16.54 -43.72 0.76
CA ASN A 341 15.72 -43.30 -0.38
C ASN A 341 14.44 -42.57 0.03
N GLU A 342 14.09 -42.61 1.32
CA GLU A 342 12.93 -41.92 1.86
C GLU A 342 13.33 -41.23 3.17
N VAL A 343 12.85 -40.01 3.39
CA VAL A 343 13.07 -39.21 4.59
C VAL A 343 11.76 -38.56 5.02
N GLU A 344 11.70 -38.08 6.27
CA GLU A 344 10.61 -37.24 6.75
C GLU A 344 10.97 -35.76 6.60
N VAL A 345 9.99 -34.97 6.14
CA VAL A 345 10.13 -33.51 6.08
C VAL A 345 8.98 -32.84 6.80
N TYR A 346 9.26 -31.78 7.54
CA TYR A 346 8.24 -31.04 8.26
C TYR A 346 8.65 -29.59 8.48
N HIS A 347 7.62 -28.74 8.64
CA HIS A 347 7.85 -27.33 8.96
C HIS A 347 7.77 -27.13 10.48
N PRO A 348 8.72 -26.38 11.11
CA PRO A 348 8.76 -26.14 12.56
C PRO A 348 7.50 -25.57 13.19
N SER A 349 6.69 -24.82 12.42
CA SER A 349 5.41 -24.32 12.91
C SER A 349 4.37 -25.41 13.19
N LYS A 350 4.55 -26.62 12.60
CA LYS A 350 3.66 -27.77 12.74
C LYS A 350 4.48 -29.08 12.82
N PRO A 351 5.33 -29.27 13.84
CA PRO A 351 6.30 -30.36 13.89
C PRO A 351 5.66 -31.75 13.95
N ALA A 352 4.39 -31.83 14.35
CA ALA A 352 3.64 -33.08 14.33
C ALA A 352 3.15 -33.50 12.93
N ASN A 353 3.11 -32.56 11.97
CA ASN A 353 2.72 -32.85 10.58
C ASN A 353 3.98 -33.19 9.77
N LYS A 354 4.38 -34.47 9.81
CA LYS A 354 5.49 -34.99 9.02
C LYS A 354 4.99 -35.55 7.70
N PHE A 355 5.72 -35.23 6.63
CA PHE A 355 5.43 -35.68 5.28
C PHE A 355 6.57 -36.57 4.82
N LYS A 356 6.27 -37.55 3.99
CA LYS A 356 7.27 -38.38 3.33
C LYS A 356 7.88 -37.61 2.14
N ALA A 357 9.18 -37.76 1.99
CA ALA A 357 9.90 -37.26 0.82
C ALA A 357 10.83 -38.34 0.29
N THR A 358 10.72 -38.61 -1.01
CA THR A 358 11.55 -39.59 -1.72
C THR A 358 12.69 -38.90 -2.45
N VAL A 359 13.88 -39.50 -2.41
CA VAL A 359 15.07 -39.00 -3.12
C VAL A 359 14.89 -39.26 -4.61
N LEU A 360 14.74 -38.18 -5.41
CA LEU A 360 14.63 -38.24 -6.87
C LEU A 360 16.00 -38.33 -7.53
N LYS A 361 16.92 -37.48 -7.10
CA LYS A 361 18.29 -37.40 -7.66
C LYS A 361 19.25 -37.05 -6.53
N ARG A 362 20.43 -37.65 -6.49
CA ARG A 362 21.46 -37.38 -5.49
C ARG A 362 22.84 -37.41 -6.15
N ASP A 363 23.69 -36.44 -5.77
CA ASP A 363 25.08 -36.36 -6.19
C ASP A 363 25.95 -36.15 -4.93
N GLU A 364 26.70 -37.18 -4.57
CA GLU A 364 27.56 -37.18 -3.39
C GLU A 364 28.84 -36.34 -3.58
N VAL A 365 29.30 -36.16 -4.83
CA VAL A 365 30.49 -35.35 -5.13
C VAL A 365 30.17 -33.87 -4.98
N ARG A 366 28.99 -33.42 -5.48
CA ARG A 366 28.48 -32.05 -5.35
C ARG A 366 27.78 -31.81 -4.01
N ASP A 367 27.50 -32.87 -3.26
CA ASP A 367 26.71 -32.84 -2.04
C ASP A 367 25.31 -32.20 -2.24
N LEU A 368 24.63 -32.61 -3.29
CA LEU A 368 23.30 -32.09 -3.63
C LEU A 368 22.27 -33.23 -3.71
N ALA A 369 21.06 -32.99 -3.23
CA ALA A 369 19.94 -33.90 -3.39
C ALA A 369 18.63 -33.14 -3.69
N ILE A 370 17.80 -33.77 -4.54
CA ILE A 370 16.44 -33.28 -4.88
C ILE A 370 15.43 -34.31 -4.39
N LEU A 371 14.44 -33.86 -3.73
CA LEU A 371 13.40 -34.68 -3.11
C LEU A 371 12.05 -34.41 -3.75
N ASN A 372 11.26 -35.45 -3.92
CA ASN A 372 9.81 -35.34 -4.15
C ASN A 372 9.07 -35.52 -2.83
N SER A 373 8.19 -34.59 -2.48
CA SER A 373 7.46 -34.63 -1.22
C SER A 373 5.96 -34.54 -1.42
N ASP A 374 5.19 -35.13 -0.49
CA ASP A 374 3.74 -35.07 -0.46
C ASP A 374 3.19 -33.77 0.16
N VAL A 375 4.05 -32.77 0.35
CA VAL A 375 3.65 -31.46 0.90
C VAL A 375 2.77 -30.72 -0.10
N ALA A 376 1.57 -30.33 0.31
CA ALA A 376 0.66 -29.57 -0.53
C ALA A 376 1.23 -28.17 -0.85
N THR A 377 1.06 -27.69 -2.09
CA THR A 377 1.61 -26.42 -2.58
C THR A 377 1.17 -25.17 -1.81
N ASN A 378 0.09 -25.25 -1.04
CA ASN A 378 -0.38 -24.18 -0.17
C ASN A 378 0.29 -24.17 1.22
N GLU A 379 1.08 -25.16 1.58
CA GLU A 379 1.79 -25.26 2.86
C GLU A 379 3.20 -24.64 2.82
N TYR A 380 3.78 -24.43 1.66
CA TYR A 380 5.13 -23.86 1.50
C TYR A 380 5.14 -22.66 0.54
N PHE A 381 6.24 -21.91 0.56
CA PHE A 381 6.62 -20.97 -0.48
C PHE A 381 7.87 -21.47 -1.19
N GLU A 382 8.09 -21.01 -2.41
CA GLU A 382 9.28 -21.31 -3.19
C GLU A 382 10.24 -20.12 -3.18
N LEU A 383 11.53 -20.40 -3.05
CA LEU A 383 12.60 -19.43 -3.28
C LEU A 383 12.94 -19.41 -4.77
N GLU A 384 13.42 -18.29 -5.27
CA GLU A 384 13.99 -18.17 -6.62
C GLU A 384 15.51 -18.24 -6.54
N GLN A 385 16.15 -18.63 -7.63
CA GLN A 385 17.62 -18.58 -7.72
C GLN A 385 18.07 -17.10 -7.79
N SER A 386 19.28 -16.82 -7.31
CA SER A 386 19.92 -15.52 -7.50
C SER A 386 19.97 -15.17 -9.00
N ASN A 387 19.62 -13.94 -9.32
CA ASN A 387 19.52 -13.43 -10.69
C ASN A 387 20.78 -12.69 -11.16
N HIS A 388 21.83 -12.64 -10.34
CA HIS A 388 23.11 -12.00 -10.66
C HIS A 388 24.31 -12.89 -10.27
N MET A 389 25.49 -12.51 -10.73
CA MET A 389 26.73 -13.18 -10.37
C MET A 389 27.16 -12.71 -8.98
N ILE A 390 27.30 -13.65 -8.04
CA ILE A 390 27.79 -13.39 -6.69
C ILE A 390 29.28 -13.01 -6.76
N VAL A 391 29.67 -11.97 -6.02
CA VAL A 391 31.04 -11.45 -6.02
C VAL A 391 31.70 -11.50 -4.63
N MET A 392 33.03 -11.40 -4.60
CA MET A 392 33.81 -11.35 -3.36
C MET A 392 33.35 -10.19 -2.47
N GLY A 393 33.19 -10.47 -1.18
CA GLY A 393 32.74 -9.49 -0.18
C GLY A 393 31.26 -9.16 -0.19
N GLU A 394 30.48 -9.75 -1.09
CA GLU A 394 29.02 -9.60 -1.11
C GLU A 394 28.39 -10.17 0.15
N GLU A 395 27.41 -9.46 0.72
CA GLU A 395 26.67 -9.91 1.88
C GLU A 395 25.74 -11.06 1.52
N LEU A 396 25.87 -12.18 2.22
CA LEU A 396 25.03 -13.36 2.07
C LEU A 396 24.47 -13.81 3.41
N THR A 397 23.26 -14.33 3.38
CA THR A 397 22.51 -14.80 4.56
C THR A 397 22.36 -16.32 4.48
N ALA A 398 22.94 -17.04 5.42
CA ALA A 398 22.73 -18.47 5.59
C ALA A 398 21.48 -18.74 6.46
N VAL A 399 20.63 -19.66 5.99
CA VAL A 399 19.33 -19.93 6.61
C VAL A 399 19.13 -21.41 6.82
N GLY A 400 18.66 -21.82 8.00
CA GLY A 400 18.43 -23.23 8.33
C GLY A 400 18.04 -23.46 9.78
N TYR A 401 18.04 -24.72 10.20
CA TYR A 401 17.64 -25.15 11.54
C TYR A 401 18.78 -25.89 12.26
N PRO A 402 19.70 -25.15 12.92
CA PRO A 402 20.81 -25.78 13.60
C PRO A 402 20.32 -26.60 14.79
N SER A 403 20.61 -27.93 14.81
CA SER A 403 20.28 -28.87 15.91
C SER A 403 18.86 -28.65 16.45
N PHE A 404 17.88 -28.60 15.55
CA PHE A 404 16.51 -28.21 15.84
C PHE A 404 15.90 -28.95 17.06
N GLY A 405 15.33 -28.18 17.97
CA GLY A 405 14.49 -28.64 19.06
C GLY A 405 13.08 -28.03 19.00
N LEU A 406 12.12 -28.70 19.64
CA LEU A 406 10.74 -28.20 19.68
C LEU A 406 10.69 -26.78 20.25
N GLY A 407 10.14 -25.84 19.49
CA GLY A 407 10.05 -24.44 19.85
C GLY A 407 11.08 -23.52 19.18
N ASP A 408 12.08 -24.10 18.51
CA ASP A 408 13.05 -23.33 17.73
C ASP A 408 12.40 -22.70 16.49
N ARG A 409 13.03 -21.62 16.04
CA ARG A 409 12.62 -20.88 14.85
C ARG A 409 13.74 -20.89 13.84
N LEU A 410 13.41 -20.47 12.60
CA LEU A 410 14.38 -20.31 11.54
C LEU A 410 15.58 -19.50 12.01
N ASN A 411 16.77 -20.10 11.92
CA ASN A 411 18.04 -19.45 12.24
C ASN A 411 18.54 -18.72 11.01
N VAL A 412 18.99 -17.50 11.20
CA VAL A 412 19.44 -16.58 10.12
C VAL A 412 20.82 -16.06 10.53
N ARG A 413 21.82 -16.25 9.67
CA ARG A 413 23.20 -15.83 9.94
C ARG A 413 23.71 -15.01 8.76
N ASP A 414 23.97 -13.74 9.02
CA ASP A 414 24.51 -12.80 8.04
C ASP A 414 26.03 -12.88 8.03
N GLY A 415 26.61 -12.78 6.85
CA GLY A 415 28.05 -12.73 6.62
C GLY A 415 28.33 -12.32 5.18
N SER A 416 29.52 -12.61 4.70
CA SER A 416 29.93 -12.22 3.35
C SER A 416 30.73 -13.32 2.64
N VAL A 417 30.86 -13.19 1.33
CA VAL A 417 31.70 -14.09 0.52
C VAL A 417 33.17 -13.86 0.85
N GLY A 418 33.84 -14.89 1.36
CA GLY A 418 35.26 -14.89 1.64
C GLY A 418 36.13 -15.30 0.43
N SER A 419 35.69 -16.35 -0.29
CA SER A 419 36.37 -16.82 -1.51
C SER A 419 35.45 -17.74 -2.32
N PHE A 420 35.93 -18.09 -3.54
CA PHE A 420 35.27 -19.07 -4.41
C PHE A 420 36.21 -20.26 -4.69
N PRO A 421 36.41 -21.20 -3.77
CA PRO A 421 37.25 -22.36 -4.02
C PRO A 421 36.57 -23.38 -4.93
N VAL A 422 37.39 -24.15 -5.65
CA VAL A 422 36.94 -25.33 -6.39
C VAL A 422 37.54 -26.54 -5.70
N ARG A 423 36.70 -27.47 -5.21
CA ARG A 423 37.14 -28.73 -4.58
C ARG A 423 36.52 -29.91 -5.30
N HIS A 424 37.32 -30.86 -5.72
CA HIS A 424 36.90 -32.05 -6.50
C HIS A 424 36.09 -31.69 -7.76
N GLY A 425 36.42 -30.53 -8.39
CA GLY A 425 35.69 -30.02 -9.56
C GLY A 425 34.40 -29.25 -9.24
N VAL A 426 34.00 -29.12 -7.97
CA VAL A 426 32.79 -28.43 -7.53
C VAL A 426 33.11 -27.01 -7.08
N ARG A 427 32.37 -26.04 -7.59
CA ARG A 427 32.47 -24.62 -7.17
C ARG A 427 31.78 -24.41 -5.85
N LEU A 428 32.49 -23.85 -4.89
CA LEU A 428 31.97 -23.53 -3.57
C LEU A 428 32.00 -22.02 -3.33
N ILE A 429 31.18 -21.57 -2.37
CA ILE A 429 31.21 -20.24 -1.80
C ILE A 429 31.71 -20.39 -0.38
N GLU A 430 32.89 -19.84 -0.09
CA GLU A 430 33.34 -19.69 1.30
C GLU A 430 32.63 -18.50 1.94
N VAL A 431 32.10 -18.69 3.13
CA VAL A 431 31.34 -17.66 3.86
C VAL A 431 32.02 -17.31 5.18
N THR A 432 31.92 -16.05 5.59
CA THR A 432 32.54 -15.55 6.83
C THR A 432 31.74 -15.88 8.10
N GLN A 433 30.43 -16.12 7.97
CA GLN A 433 29.60 -16.54 9.09
C GLN A 433 29.80 -18.03 9.43
N LYS A 434 29.79 -18.33 10.72
CA LYS A 434 29.85 -19.72 11.18
C LYS A 434 28.56 -20.46 10.84
N LEU A 435 28.68 -21.58 10.14
CA LEU A 435 27.60 -22.53 9.91
C LEU A 435 27.55 -23.58 11.04
N ALA A 436 26.38 -24.11 11.31
CA ALA A 436 26.21 -25.10 12.38
C ALA A 436 25.57 -26.38 11.85
N LYS A 437 25.83 -27.49 12.53
CA LYS A 437 25.20 -28.77 12.27
C LYS A 437 23.67 -28.63 12.26
N GLY A 438 23.00 -29.17 11.25
CA GLY A 438 21.57 -29.04 11.01
C GLY A 438 21.19 -27.89 10.05
N MET A 439 22.09 -26.93 9.79
CA MET A 439 21.90 -25.95 8.71
C MET A 439 22.21 -26.51 7.31
N SER A 440 22.94 -27.63 7.25
CA SER A 440 23.28 -28.33 5.99
C SER A 440 22.03 -28.57 5.14
N GLY A 441 22.11 -28.32 3.85
CA GLY A 441 20.99 -28.40 2.91
C GLY A 441 20.08 -27.16 2.91
N GLY A 442 20.27 -26.22 3.84
CA GLY A 442 19.56 -24.94 3.82
C GLY A 442 20.09 -23.98 2.75
N PRO A 443 19.35 -22.93 2.40
CA PRO A 443 19.76 -21.98 1.38
C PRO A 443 20.76 -20.94 1.91
N LEU A 444 21.70 -20.55 1.06
CA LEU A 444 22.50 -19.33 1.19
C LEU A 444 21.88 -18.28 0.27
N LEU A 445 21.43 -17.15 0.81
CA LEU A 445 20.63 -16.13 0.12
C LEU A 445 21.43 -14.85 -0.11
N ASP A 446 21.22 -14.22 -1.26
CA ASP A 446 21.71 -12.88 -1.57
C ASP A 446 20.84 -11.75 -0.95
N GLY A 447 21.20 -10.49 -1.19
CA GLY A 447 20.51 -9.33 -0.67
C GLY A 447 19.06 -9.17 -1.15
N ASP A 448 18.70 -9.78 -2.28
CA ASP A 448 17.34 -9.81 -2.83
C ASP A 448 16.58 -11.10 -2.47
N TYR A 449 17.16 -11.92 -1.60
CA TYR A 449 16.67 -13.24 -1.14
C TYR A 449 16.66 -14.33 -2.23
N GLY A 450 17.42 -14.15 -3.30
CA GLY A 450 17.71 -15.19 -4.27
C GLY A 450 18.69 -16.22 -3.73
N VAL A 451 18.54 -17.50 -4.10
CA VAL A 451 19.41 -18.58 -3.67
C VAL A 451 20.74 -18.51 -4.42
N ALA A 452 21.80 -18.13 -3.71
CA ALA A 452 23.18 -18.10 -4.20
C ALA A 452 23.89 -19.45 -4.11
N GLY A 453 23.48 -20.28 -3.12
CA GLY A 453 24.08 -21.58 -2.88
C GLY A 453 23.31 -22.44 -1.89
N ILE A 454 23.74 -23.69 -1.72
CA ILE A 454 23.21 -24.68 -0.79
C ILE A 454 24.26 -24.92 0.30
N ILE A 455 23.88 -24.76 1.56
CA ILE A 455 24.79 -24.91 2.70
C ILE A 455 25.34 -26.34 2.73
N HIS A 456 26.65 -26.45 2.58
CA HIS A 456 27.42 -27.66 2.73
C HIS A 456 27.92 -27.80 4.16
N LYS A 457 28.33 -28.98 4.57
CA LYS A 457 28.88 -29.24 5.89
C LYS A 457 30.23 -28.51 6.06
N GLY A 458 30.34 -27.69 7.10
CA GLY A 458 31.63 -27.28 7.62
C GLY A 458 32.35 -28.51 8.18
N GLY A 459 33.58 -28.81 7.73
CA GLY A 459 34.34 -29.98 8.18
C GLY A 459 34.64 -29.87 9.70
N HIS A 460 34.52 -30.99 10.41
CA HIS A 460 35.11 -31.08 11.75
C HIS A 460 36.64 -30.91 11.62
N GLY A 461 37.15 -29.78 12.15
CA GLY A 461 38.57 -29.43 12.11
C GLY A 461 38.97 -28.35 11.11
N GLU A 462 38.08 -27.89 10.24
CA GLU A 462 38.33 -26.71 9.39
C GLU A 462 37.69 -25.45 9.99
N ASP A 463 38.46 -24.37 10.09
CA ASP A 463 37.96 -23.03 10.52
C ASP A 463 37.13 -22.31 9.42
N ARG A 464 36.74 -23.04 8.38
CA ARG A 464 36.12 -22.48 7.16
C ARG A 464 34.77 -23.14 6.86
N ASP A 465 33.80 -22.34 6.53
CA ASP A 465 32.43 -22.73 6.23
C ASP A 465 32.09 -22.49 4.77
N PHE A 466 31.39 -23.44 4.12
CA PHE A 466 31.13 -23.43 2.70
C PHE A 466 29.67 -23.69 2.34
N ALA A 467 29.26 -23.17 1.19
CA ALA A 467 28.05 -23.56 0.47
C ALA A 467 28.40 -23.99 -0.94
N VAL A 468 27.67 -24.94 -1.49
CA VAL A 468 27.75 -25.31 -2.91
C VAL A 468 27.15 -24.18 -3.75
N HIS A 469 27.89 -23.69 -4.75
CA HIS A 469 27.39 -22.59 -5.59
C HIS A 469 26.17 -23.03 -6.38
N ILE A 470 25.14 -22.18 -6.48
CA ILE A 470 23.86 -22.52 -7.15
C ILE A 470 24.03 -22.99 -8.59
N GLN A 471 25.06 -22.51 -9.28
CA GLN A 471 25.36 -22.96 -10.65
C GLN A 471 25.73 -24.46 -10.75
N GLU A 472 26.23 -25.07 -9.67
CA GLU A 472 26.51 -26.53 -9.66
C GLU A 472 25.20 -27.32 -9.71
N LEU A 473 24.13 -26.84 -9.05
CA LEU A 473 22.82 -27.44 -9.19
C LEU A 473 22.32 -27.38 -10.63
N ASN A 474 22.49 -26.23 -11.31
CA ASN A 474 22.06 -26.06 -12.70
C ASN A 474 22.87 -26.94 -13.68
N VAL A 475 24.19 -27.04 -13.49
CA VAL A 475 25.04 -27.94 -14.28
C VAL A 475 24.60 -29.40 -14.09
N TRP A 476 24.42 -29.82 -12.82
CA TRP A 476 24.01 -31.19 -12.52
C TRP A 476 22.58 -31.52 -13.05
N LEU A 477 21.67 -30.58 -13.06
CA LEU A 477 20.35 -30.81 -13.66
C LEU A 477 20.36 -30.92 -15.17
N ALA A 478 21.34 -30.32 -15.83
CA ALA A 478 21.54 -30.40 -17.27
C ALA A 478 22.30 -31.67 -17.71
N GLU A 479 22.88 -32.41 -16.77
CA GLU A 479 23.53 -33.69 -17.03
C GLU A 479 22.47 -34.77 -17.27
N PRO A 480 22.64 -35.63 -18.32
CA PRO A 480 21.67 -36.64 -18.73
C PRO A 480 21.44 -37.74 -17.69
#